data_ab12d4e85d4ed4d9cfdb95f7b5e6fcaa
#
_entry.id   ab12d4e85d4ed4d9cfdb95f7b5e6fcaa
#
_cell.length_a   1.000
_cell.length_b   1.000
_cell.length_c   1.000
_cell.angle_alpha   90.00
_cell.angle_beta   90.00
_cell.angle_gamma   90.00
#
_symmetry.space_group_name_H-M   'P 1'
#
loop_
_entity.id
_entity.type
_entity.pdbx_description
1 polymer ?
#
loop_
_entity_poly.entity_id
_entity_poly.type
_entity_poly.pdbx_seq_one_letter_code
_entity_poly.pdbx_strand_id
1 'polypeptide(L)'
;MSTKEHIKEIGDNKVFIVEDNDMHSLMMDYLLSKDTTAHIKKFSSGEECIENLNLNPDVVILDYGLPGINGMQTYLAIKKHDPEIPVIVITGNRDKAVAQNFLKAGVYDYIQKEDDAFEQVSKVTDSILNIMAHKEAKAEHKQSVVMVTGLLILATLISIITWVLMRH
;
A
#
# COMPACT_ATOMS: atom_id res chain seq x y z
N MET A 1 10.35 5.08 25.01
CA MET A 1 10.11 4.33 23.76
C MET A 1 9.81 5.37 22.68
N SER A 2 10.74 5.57 21.79
CA SER A 2 10.67 6.64 20.79
C SER A 2 9.79 6.20 19.62
N THR A 3 8.62 6.80 19.48
CA THR A 3 7.77 6.66 18.29
C THR A 3 8.44 7.49 17.19
N LYS A 4 9.35 6.86 16.43
CA LYS A 4 9.74 7.41 15.14
C LYS A 4 8.55 7.19 14.20
N GLU A 5 7.64 8.16 14.12
CA GLU A 5 6.78 8.31 12.96
C GLU A 5 7.70 8.50 11.76
N HIS A 6 7.77 7.48 10.92
CA HIS A 6 8.42 7.59 9.61
C HIS A 6 7.48 8.45 8.77
N ILE A 7 7.82 9.72 8.61
CA ILE A 7 7.21 10.56 7.57
C ILE A 7 7.65 9.93 6.24
N LYS A 8 6.70 9.28 5.57
CA LYS A 8 6.93 8.70 4.25
C LYS A 8 7.08 9.84 3.26
N GLU A 9 8.24 10.00 2.66
CA GLU A 9 8.43 10.98 1.60
C GLU A 9 7.59 10.59 0.37
N ILE A 10 7.08 11.60 -0.35
CA ILE A 10 6.38 11.38 -1.63
C ILE A 10 7.37 10.67 -2.57
N GLY A 11 7.07 9.42 -2.94
CA GLY A 11 7.96 8.57 -3.75
C GLY A 11 8.60 7.38 -3.01
N ASP A 12 8.38 7.22 -1.70
CA ASP A 12 8.89 6.06 -0.94
C ASP A 12 7.91 4.86 -0.93
N ASN A 13 6.97 4.86 -1.87
CA ASN A 13 6.02 3.76 -2.03
C ASN A 13 6.73 2.50 -2.54
N LYS A 14 6.38 1.35 -1.99
CA LYS A 14 6.96 0.05 -2.34
C LYS A 14 5.90 -0.85 -2.96
N VAL A 15 6.16 -1.28 -4.17
CA VAL A 15 5.29 -2.22 -4.88
C VAL A 15 6.02 -3.55 -5.02
N PHE A 16 5.38 -4.63 -4.59
CA PHE A 16 5.87 -5.98 -4.80
C PHE A 16 5.19 -6.60 -6.01
N ILE A 17 5.97 -7.18 -6.90
CA ILE A 17 5.51 -8.02 -8.01
C ILE A 17 5.91 -9.45 -7.68
N VAL A 18 4.94 -10.36 -7.62
CA VAL A 18 5.15 -11.79 -7.37
C VAL A 18 4.68 -12.55 -8.60
N GLU A 19 5.62 -12.91 -9.46
CA GLU A 19 5.39 -13.49 -10.78
C GLU A 19 6.61 -14.36 -11.15
N ASP A 20 6.40 -15.62 -11.50
CA ASP A 20 7.47 -16.57 -11.86
C ASP A 20 7.92 -16.44 -13.32
N ASN A 21 7.12 -15.79 -14.16
CA ASN A 21 7.48 -15.52 -15.54
C ASN A 21 8.25 -14.19 -15.65
N ASP A 22 9.55 -14.28 -15.98
CA ASP A 22 10.45 -13.12 -16.08
C ASP A 22 9.93 -12.05 -17.06
N MET A 23 9.32 -12.45 -18.19
CA MET A 23 8.81 -11.52 -19.20
C MET A 23 7.60 -10.74 -18.66
N HIS A 24 6.67 -11.41 -17.98
CA HIS A 24 5.52 -10.76 -17.33
C HIS A 24 5.97 -9.82 -16.22
N SER A 25 6.89 -10.28 -15.38
CA SER A 25 7.47 -9.48 -14.29
C SER A 25 8.16 -8.22 -14.83
N LEU A 26 8.94 -8.35 -15.94
CA LEU A 26 9.61 -7.22 -16.57
C LEU A 26 8.62 -6.24 -17.22
N MET A 27 7.55 -6.75 -17.83
CA MET A 27 6.53 -5.91 -18.48
C MET A 27 5.74 -5.10 -17.43
N MET A 28 5.36 -5.72 -16.31
CA MET A 28 4.73 -5.02 -15.20
C MET A 28 5.66 -3.96 -14.59
N ASP A 29 6.91 -4.30 -14.34
CA ASP A 29 7.94 -3.37 -13.84
C ASP A 29 8.09 -2.14 -14.79
N TYR A 30 8.17 -2.36 -16.08
CA TYR A 30 8.26 -1.29 -17.08
C TYR A 30 7.03 -0.36 -17.06
N LEU A 31 5.82 -0.92 -17.06
CA LEU A 31 4.59 -0.13 -17.06
C LEU A 31 4.41 0.65 -15.75
N LEU A 32 4.64 0.01 -14.61
CA LEU A 32 4.58 0.66 -13.31
C LEU A 32 5.62 1.78 -13.18
N SER A 33 6.85 1.55 -13.61
CA SER A 33 7.92 2.57 -13.56
C SER A 33 7.64 3.79 -14.45
N LYS A 34 6.78 3.63 -15.47
CA LYS A 34 6.35 4.74 -16.31
C LYS A 34 5.27 5.60 -15.65
N ASP A 35 4.37 4.98 -14.90
CA ASP A 35 3.19 5.62 -14.33
C ASP A 35 3.38 6.02 -12.86
N THR A 36 4.34 5.41 -12.15
CA THR A 36 4.58 5.65 -10.71
C THR A 36 6.06 5.93 -10.41
N THR A 37 6.31 6.57 -9.28
CA THR A 37 7.67 6.74 -8.71
C THR A 37 7.98 5.71 -7.63
N ALA A 38 7.19 4.63 -7.54
CA ALA A 38 7.33 3.62 -6.51
C ALA A 38 8.60 2.77 -6.67
N HIS A 39 9.14 2.31 -5.56
CA HIS A 39 10.21 1.32 -5.53
C HIS A 39 9.64 -0.07 -5.78
N ILE A 40 9.97 -0.66 -6.93
CA ILE A 40 9.45 -1.97 -7.32
C ILE A 40 10.42 -3.06 -6.86
N LYS A 41 9.90 -4.09 -6.18
CA LYS A 41 10.60 -5.33 -5.88
C LYS A 41 9.90 -6.51 -6.53
N LYS A 42 10.71 -7.38 -7.14
CA LYS A 42 10.21 -8.56 -7.87
C LYS A 42 10.61 -9.83 -7.12
N PHE A 43 9.70 -10.78 -7.08
CA PHE A 43 9.85 -12.10 -6.48
C PHE A 43 9.32 -13.15 -7.44
N SER A 44 10.03 -14.26 -7.54
CA SER A 44 9.66 -15.36 -8.43
C SER A 44 8.78 -16.42 -7.77
N SER A 45 8.54 -16.28 -6.47
CA SER A 45 7.71 -17.23 -5.70
C SER A 45 6.98 -16.55 -4.54
N GLY A 46 5.92 -17.21 -4.07
CA GLY A 46 5.19 -16.75 -2.89
C GLY A 46 6.05 -16.79 -1.63
N GLU A 47 6.92 -17.78 -1.50
CA GLU A 47 7.83 -17.93 -0.38
C GLU A 47 8.79 -16.73 -0.26
N GLU A 48 9.43 -16.34 -1.38
CA GLU A 48 10.31 -15.17 -1.40
C GLU A 48 9.57 -13.89 -1.02
N CYS A 49 8.35 -13.70 -1.51
CA CYS A 49 7.52 -12.57 -1.13
C CYS A 49 7.27 -12.54 0.37
N ILE A 50 6.87 -13.67 0.96
CA ILE A 50 6.56 -13.78 2.39
C ILE A 50 7.78 -13.48 3.26
N GLU A 51 8.95 -13.98 2.91
CA GLU A 51 10.21 -13.71 3.61
C GLU A 51 10.59 -12.22 3.62
N ASN A 52 10.09 -11.46 2.65
CA ASN A 52 10.39 -10.04 2.49
C ASN A 52 9.26 -9.08 2.92
N LEU A 53 8.17 -9.56 3.53
CA LEU A 53 7.06 -8.71 3.98
C LEU A 53 7.45 -7.68 5.04
N ASN A 54 8.53 -7.93 5.78
CA ASN A 54 9.13 -6.97 6.72
C ASN A 54 9.60 -5.66 6.06
N LEU A 55 9.69 -5.61 4.74
CA LEU A 55 9.99 -4.39 3.98
C LEU A 55 8.77 -3.47 3.85
N ASN A 56 7.60 -3.90 4.33
CA ASN A 56 6.34 -3.17 4.36
C ASN A 56 5.93 -2.64 2.96
N PRO A 57 5.50 -3.52 2.05
CA PRO A 57 4.98 -3.09 0.75
C PRO A 57 3.67 -2.33 0.90
N ASP A 58 3.47 -1.33 0.06
CA ASP A 58 2.22 -0.57 -0.01
C ASP A 58 1.19 -1.23 -0.91
N VAL A 59 1.65 -1.99 -1.91
CA VAL A 59 0.82 -2.77 -2.83
C VAL A 59 1.54 -4.05 -3.17
N VAL A 60 0.81 -5.16 -3.27
CA VAL A 60 1.33 -6.42 -3.80
C VAL A 60 0.53 -6.82 -5.04
N ILE A 61 1.23 -7.03 -6.15
CA ILE A 61 0.71 -7.62 -7.38
C ILE A 61 1.11 -9.09 -7.35
N LEU A 62 0.13 -9.98 -7.40
CA LEU A 62 0.31 -11.40 -7.12
C LEU A 62 -0.23 -12.27 -8.24
N ASP A 63 0.64 -13.03 -8.91
CA ASP A 63 0.15 -14.10 -9.77
C ASP A 63 -0.46 -15.24 -8.95
N TYR A 64 -1.55 -15.76 -9.45
CA TYR A 64 -2.16 -16.97 -8.88
C TYR A 64 -1.36 -18.23 -9.20
N GLY A 65 -0.73 -18.27 -10.39
CA GLY A 65 -0.09 -19.47 -10.96
C GLY A 65 1.34 -19.75 -10.47
N LEU A 66 1.71 -19.32 -9.28
CA LEU A 66 3.06 -19.46 -8.75
C LEU A 66 3.47 -20.92 -8.51
N PRO A 67 4.76 -21.24 -8.69
CA PRO A 67 5.34 -22.50 -8.22
C PRO A 67 5.41 -22.54 -6.68
N GLY A 68 5.42 -23.74 -6.11
CA GLY A 68 5.46 -23.90 -4.65
C GLY A 68 4.12 -23.61 -3.99
N ILE A 69 4.07 -22.64 -3.09
CA ILE A 69 2.79 -22.17 -2.54
C ILE A 69 2.05 -21.35 -3.59
N ASN A 70 0.79 -21.64 -3.79
CA ASN A 70 -0.03 -20.94 -4.78
C ASN A 70 -0.41 -19.51 -4.35
N GLY A 71 -0.93 -18.73 -5.31
CA GLY A 71 -1.31 -17.35 -5.04
C GLY A 71 -2.33 -17.16 -3.91
N MET A 72 -3.26 -18.11 -3.69
CA MET A 72 -4.20 -18.01 -2.56
C MET A 72 -3.49 -18.19 -1.21
N GLN A 73 -2.55 -19.12 -1.10
CA GLN A 73 -1.77 -19.31 0.12
C GLN A 73 -0.87 -18.09 0.39
N THR A 74 -0.25 -17.56 -0.64
CA THR A 74 0.56 -16.33 -0.57
C THR A 74 -0.31 -15.15 -0.12
N TYR A 75 -1.48 -14.96 -0.73
CA TYR A 75 -2.46 -13.93 -0.35
C TYR A 75 -2.83 -13.99 1.13
N LEU A 76 -3.18 -15.19 1.62
CA LEU A 76 -3.55 -15.37 3.03
C LEU A 76 -2.38 -15.07 3.97
N ALA A 77 -1.15 -15.40 3.59
CA ALA A 77 0.04 -15.07 4.37
C ALA A 77 0.30 -13.55 4.42
N ILE A 78 0.13 -12.84 3.29
CA ILE A 78 0.22 -11.38 3.24
C ILE A 78 -0.82 -10.76 4.18
N LYS A 79 -2.08 -11.19 4.08
CA LYS A 79 -3.17 -10.66 4.92
C LYS A 79 -3.04 -11.01 6.41
N LYS A 80 -2.36 -12.09 6.74
CA LYS A 80 -2.00 -12.44 8.11
C LYS A 80 -0.88 -11.55 8.65
N HIS A 81 0.05 -11.12 7.80
CA HIS A 81 1.13 -10.20 8.16
C HIS A 81 0.59 -8.79 8.40
N ASP A 82 -0.13 -8.27 7.42
CA ASP A 82 -0.85 -6.99 7.52
C ASP A 82 -2.15 -7.05 6.69
N PRO A 83 -3.32 -6.95 7.33
CA PRO A 83 -4.60 -6.98 6.65
C PRO A 83 -4.86 -5.77 5.75
N GLU A 84 -4.17 -4.66 5.96
CA GLU A 84 -4.39 -3.41 5.22
C GLU A 84 -3.65 -3.38 3.87
N ILE A 85 -2.63 -4.21 3.65
CA ILE A 85 -1.90 -4.24 2.37
C ILE A 85 -2.87 -4.60 1.23
N PRO A 86 -3.12 -3.70 0.24
CA PRO A 86 -3.90 -4.03 -0.92
C PRO A 86 -3.16 -5.04 -1.81
N VAL A 87 -3.88 -6.09 -2.21
CA VAL A 87 -3.35 -7.14 -3.10
C VAL A 87 -4.18 -7.16 -4.37
N ILE A 88 -3.51 -6.98 -5.51
CA ILE A 88 -4.07 -7.16 -6.85
C ILE A 88 -3.67 -8.54 -7.31
N VAL A 89 -4.65 -9.41 -7.58
CA VAL A 89 -4.39 -10.75 -8.10
C VAL A 89 -4.48 -10.72 -9.62
N ILE A 90 -3.44 -11.22 -10.29
CA ILE A 90 -3.43 -11.41 -11.73
C ILE A 90 -3.34 -12.90 -12.06
N THR A 91 -4.04 -13.37 -13.06
CA THR A 91 -4.10 -14.81 -13.33
C THR A 91 -4.50 -15.15 -14.78
N GLY A 92 -3.86 -16.17 -15.32
CA GLY A 92 -4.31 -16.83 -16.56
C GLY A 92 -5.43 -17.85 -16.34
N ASN A 93 -5.78 -18.15 -15.08
CA ASN A 93 -6.82 -19.14 -14.78
C ASN A 93 -8.22 -18.53 -14.96
N ARG A 94 -9.04 -19.17 -15.78
CA ARG A 94 -10.43 -18.75 -16.08
C ARG A 94 -11.48 -19.41 -15.19
N ASP A 95 -11.06 -20.14 -14.16
CA ASP A 95 -12.00 -20.77 -13.24
C ASP A 95 -12.71 -19.74 -12.36
N LYS A 96 -14.01 -19.62 -12.56
CA LYS A 96 -14.88 -18.72 -11.79
C LYS A 96 -14.86 -19.00 -10.28
N ALA A 97 -14.62 -20.24 -9.87
CA ALA A 97 -14.55 -20.59 -8.45
C ALA A 97 -13.31 -19.96 -7.80
N VAL A 98 -12.18 -19.93 -8.51
CA VAL A 98 -10.96 -19.24 -8.04
C VAL A 98 -11.21 -17.75 -7.87
N ALA A 99 -11.79 -17.10 -8.88
CA ALA A 99 -12.13 -15.67 -8.79
C ALA A 99 -13.07 -15.38 -7.61
N GLN A 100 -14.13 -16.19 -7.43
CA GLN A 100 -15.05 -16.01 -6.33
C GLN A 100 -14.40 -16.18 -4.96
N ASN A 101 -13.43 -17.07 -4.83
CA ASN A 101 -12.71 -17.28 -3.56
C ASN A 101 -11.87 -16.05 -3.20
N PHE A 102 -11.17 -15.45 -4.15
CA PHE A 102 -10.41 -14.20 -3.93
C PHE A 102 -11.32 -13.01 -3.60
N LEU A 103 -12.43 -12.85 -4.33
CA LEU A 103 -13.40 -11.80 -4.06
C LEU A 103 -14.02 -11.92 -2.66
N LYS A 104 -14.36 -13.14 -2.24
CA LYS A 104 -14.85 -13.42 -0.86
C LYS A 104 -13.78 -13.18 0.20
N ALA A 105 -12.52 -13.42 -0.12
CA ALA A 105 -11.39 -13.17 0.78
C ALA A 105 -11.03 -11.67 0.90
N GLY A 106 -11.63 -10.79 0.08
CA GLY A 106 -11.42 -9.35 0.14
C GLY A 106 -10.17 -8.88 -0.58
N VAL A 107 -9.79 -9.56 -1.67
CA VAL A 107 -8.75 -9.06 -2.57
C VAL A 107 -9.13 -7.66 -3.08
N TYR A 108 -8.14 -6.79 -3.26
CA TYR A 108 -8.41 -5.43 -3.74
C TYR A 108 -8.95 -5.44 -5.17
N ASP A 109 -8.30 -6.19 -6.07
CA ASP A 109 -8.77 -6.41 -7.43
C ASP A 109 -8.31 -7.79 -7.94
N TYR A 110 -9.03 -8.30 -8.95
CA TYR A 110 -8.77 -9.58 -9.59
C TYR A 110 -8.81 -9.41 -11.10
N ILE A 111 -7.66 -9.51 -11.75
CA ILE A 111 -7.45 -9.23 -13.18
C ILE A 111 -7.08 -10.51 -13.91
N GLN A 112 -7.80 -10.84 -14.97
CA GLN A 112 -7.43 -11.95 -15.85
C GLN A 112 -6.32 -11.52 -16.82
N LYS A 113 -5.33 -12.39 -17.06
CA LYS A 113 -4.24 -12.17 -18.01
C LYS A 113 -4.80 -12.21 -19.44
N GLU A 114 -5.33 -11.08 -19.88
CA GLU A 114 -5.76 -10.77 -21.25
C GLU A 114 -4.84 -9.69 -21.84
N ASP A 115 -5.09 -9.26 -23.07
CA ASP A 115 -4.17 -8.40 -23.83
C ASP A 115 -3.80 -7.09 -23.11
N ASP A 116 -4.72 -6.50 -22.36
CA ASP A 116 -4.53 -5.23 -21.62
C ASP A 116 -4.35 -5.40 -20.10
N ALA A 117 -4.15 -6.63 -19.62
CA ALA A 117 -4.11 -6.94 -18.18
C ALA A 117 -3.02 -6.15 -17.44
N PHE A 118 -1.84 -6.00 -18.01
CA PHE A 118 -0.73 -5.33 -17.36
C PHE A 118 -0.93 -3.80 -17.29
N GLU A 119 -1.58 -3.22 -18.31
CA GLU A 119 -2.02 -1.82 -18.26
C GLU A 119 -3.11 -1.60 -17.20
N GLN A 120 -4.02 -2.55 -17.02
CA GLN A 120 -5.03 -2.50 -15.97
C GLN A 120 -4.36 -2.56 -14.58
N VAL A 121 -3.41 -3.48 -14.38
CA VAL A 121 -2.62 -3.58 -13.14
C VAL A 121 -1.92 -2.26 -12.84
N SER A 122 -1.26 -1.63 -13.83
CA SER A 122 -0.58 -0.35 -13.66
C SER A 122 -1.54 0.74 -13.21
N LYS A 123 -2.68 0.90 -13.88
CA LYS A 123 -3.71 1.89 -13.55
C LYS A 123 -4.31 1.69 -12.15
N VAL A 124 -4.60 0.45 -11.79
CA VAL A 124 -5.14 0.12 -10.46
C VAL A 124 -4.11 0.42 -9.38
N THR A 125 -2.84 0.05 -9.62
CA THR A 125 -1.75 0.33 -8.68
C THR A 125 -1.55 1.83 -8.48
N ASP A 126 -1.49 2.62 -9.55
CA ASP A 126 -1.39 4.09 -9.46
C ASP A 126 -2.56 4.69 -8.69
N SER A 127 -3.77 4.22 -8.95
CA SER A 127 -4.98 4.63 -8.21
C SER A 127 -4.88 4.37 -6.70
N ILE A 128 -4.37 3.20 -6.31
CA ILE A 128 -4.16 2.84 -4.90
C ILE A 128 -3.15 3.80 -4.27
N LEU A 129 -1.99 3.99 -4.90
CA LEU A 129 -0.93 4.85 -4.39
C LEU A 129 -1.40 6.30 -4.24
N ASN A 130 -2.17 6.82 -5.20
CA ASN A 130 -2.75 8.15 -5.13
C ASN A 130 -3.77 8.29 -3.98
N ILE A 131 -4.62 7.29 -3.76
CA ILE A 131 -5.57 7.27 -2.63
C ILE A 131 -4.81 7.28 -1.30
N MET A 132 -3.73 6.50 -1.18
CA MET A 132 -2.90 6.45 0.02
C MET A 132 -2.24 7.80 0.29
N ALA A 133 -1.61 8.42 -0.71
CA ALA A 133 -0.99 9.74 -0.61
C ALA A 133 -2.00 10.83 -0.17
N HIS A 134 -3.20 10.82 -0.73
CA HIS A 134 -4.26 11.76 -0.31
C HIS A 134 -4.72 11.52 1.13
N LYS A 135 -4.79 10.29 1.58
CA LYS A 135 -5.18 9.93 2.95
C LYS A 135 -4.13 10.39 3.96
N GLU A 136 -2.84 10.19 3.64
CA GLU A 136 -1.71 10.65 4.46
C GLU A 136 -1.68 12.17 4.55
N ALA A 137 -1.74 12.90 3.43
CA ALA A 137 -1.76 14.36 3.40
C ALA A 137 -2.92 14.95 4.22
N LYS A 138 -4.11 14.31 4.17
CA LYS A 138 -5.26 14.73 4.97
C LYS A 138 -5.05 14.48 6.47
N ALA A 139 -4.40 13.39 6.84
CA ALA A 139 -4.08 13.08 8.23
C ALA A 139 -3.07 14.08 8.81
N GLU A 140 -2.00 14.39 8.07
CA GLU A 140 -1.00 15.39 8.45
C GLU A 140 -1.61 16.78 8.61
N HIS A 141 -2.47 17.20 7.67
CA HIS A 141 -3.15 18.49 7.77
C HIS A 141 -4.03 18.56 9.04
N LYS A 142 -4.79 17.50 9.34
CA LYS A 142 -5.62 17.43 10.56
C LYS A 142 -4.75 17.53 11.82
N GLN A 143 -3.62 16.85 11.88
CA GLN A 143 -2.70 16.89 13.02
C GLN A 143 -2.09 18.29 13.19
N SER A 144 -1.67 18.94 12.10
CA SER A 144 -1.15 20.31 12.12
C SER A 144 -2.18 21.31 12.65
N VAL A 145 -3.44 21.21 12.21
CA VAL A 145 -4.53 22.06 12.69
C VAL A 145 -4.74 21.87 14.21
N VAL A 146 -4.76 20.63 14.69
CA VAL A 146 -4.91 20.34 16.14
C VAL A 146 -3.76 20.91 16.93
N MET A 147 -2.52 20.81 16.47
CA MET A 147 -1.35 21.40 17.14
C MET A 147 -1.43 22.93 17.22
N VAL A 148 -1.75 23.58 16.08
CA VAL A 148 -1.84 25.05 16.04
C VAL A 148 -2.95 25.57 16.94
N THR A 149 -4.13 24.92 16.92
CA THR A 149 -5.23 25.32 17.81
C THR A 149 -4.90 25.10 19.27
N GLY A 150 -4.21 24.01 19.62
CA GLY A 150 -3.73 23.76 20.99
C GLY A 150 -2.75 24.82 21.48
N LEU A 151 -1.80 25.22 20.63
CA LEU A 151 -0.85 26.30 20.96
C LEU A 151 -1.53 27.66 21.16
N LEU A 152 -2.54 27.99 20.34
CA LEU A 152 -3.31 29.22 20.47
C LEU A 152 -4.11 29.24 21.79
N ILE A 153 -4.73 28.14 22.16
CA ILE A 153 -5.46 28.02 23.45
C ILE A 153 -4.49 28.18 24.63
N LEU A 154 -3.31 27.55 24.55
CA LEU A 154 -2.29 27.68 25.61
C LEU A 154 -1.80 29.13 25.74
N ALA A 155 -1.53 29.79 24.62
CA ALA A 155 -1.10 31.20 24.61
C ALA A 155 -2.16 32.14 25.22
N THR A 156 -3.45 31.93 24.90
CA THR A 156 -4.54 32.71 25.50
C THR A 156 -4.67 32.47 27.01
N LEU A 157 -4.52 31.24 27.48
CA LEU A 157 -4.55 30.90 28.87
C LEU A 157 -3.38 31.60 29.65
N ILE A 158 -2.17 31.54 29.08
CA ILE A 158 -1.00 32.24 29.69
C ILE A 158 -1.26 33.74 29.77
N SER A 159 -1.78 34.34 28.70
CA SER A 159 -2.12 35.77 28.65
C SER A 159 -3.14 36.16 29.73
N ILE A 160 -4.18 35.35 29.94
CA ILE A 160 -5.18 35.57 30.99
C ILE A 160 -4.55 35.47 32.38
N ILE A 161 -3.75 34.43 32.60
CA ILE A 161 -3.07 34.24 33.91
C ILE A 161 -2.16 35.40 34.25
N THR A 162 -1.32 35.85 33.27
CA THR A 162 -0.43 36.99 33.49
C THR A 162 -1.21 38.28 33.76
N TRP A 163 -2.31 38.51 33.04
CA TRP A 163 -3.18 39.67 33.27
C TRP A 163 -3.81 39.65 34.70
N VAL A 164 -4.26 38.49 35.14
CA VAL A 164 -4.84 38.33 36.50
C VAL A 164 -3.79 38.59 37.57
N LEU A 165 -2.57 38.03 37.40
CA LEU A 165 -1.48 38.21 38.35
C LEU A 165 -0.96 39.65 38.43
N MET A 166 -0.99 40.43 37.33
CA MET A 166 -0.61 41.82 37.31
C MET A 166 -1.66 42.77 37.95
N ARG A 167 -2.88 42.30 38.14
CA ARG A 167 -3.97 43.10 38.67
C ARG A 167 -4.10 43.00 40.20
N HIS A 168 -3.36 42.09 40.83
CA HIS A 168 -3.19 41.94 42.28
C HIS A 168 -1.85 42.45 42.75
#